data_da9d608769fa24c4e845e360d0faccf8
#
_entry.id   da9d608769fa24c4e845e360d0faccf8
#
_cell.length_a   1.000
_cell.length_b   1.000
_cell.length_c   1.000
_cell.angle_alpha   90.00
_cell.angle_beta   90.00
_cell.angle_gamma   90.00
#
_symmetry.space_group_name_H-M   'P 1'
#
loop_
_entity.id
_entity.type
_entity.pdbx_description
1 polymer ?
#
loop_
_entity_poly.entity_id
_entity_poly.type
_entity_poly.pdbx_seq_one_letter_code
_entity_poly.pdbx_strand_id
1 'polypeptide(L)'
;AGDGYGSGGAAKPDPDPMDCGGHGSHVAGTVGSGGVKSDGTPFTGPYDASVPFSSLRVGPGVAPKASLYALRVFGCSGTTGLTAQALEWAVDPNGDGNFSDRLDVVNLSLGSEFGKVDSSAVAADNASRAGVVVVCAAGNAGDTYFVSGSPGVSDHALSVAASGDPGVPSSTLRVLAPESVAGVVGGGAPDFGGVAPVDGTIGPLVSASPLDACATIANASAILGKIALVDRGGCTFVEKVKRAQDAGAIAAVLANNVEGPAIPMGGTDATITIPSVMVSLADGNRLKAVLAQGVTVALFPGADVVAS
;
A
#
# COMPACT_ATOMS: atom_id res chain seq x y z
N ALA A 1 -6.22 17.37 15.96
CA ALA A 1 -7.19 16.55 16.69
C ALA A 1 -6.45 15.74 17.73
N GLY A 2 -6.68 16.00 19.01
CA GLY A 2 -6.05 15.23 20.07
C GLY A 2 -6.48 13.76 20.04
N ASP A 3 -5.73 12.92 20.71
CA ASP A 3 -5.85 11.45 20.74
C ASP A 3 -7.16 10.90 21.35
N GLY A 4 -8.23 11.64 21.35
CA GLY A 4 -9.51 11.27 21.98
C GLY A 4 -10.74 11.38 21.10
N TYR A 5 -10.58 11.62 19.81
CA TYR A 5 -11.72 11.73 18.90
C TYR A 5 -12.12 10.37 18.34
N GLY A 6 -12.99 9.72 19.07
CA GLY A 6 -13.81 8.64 18.55
C GLY A 6 -15.02 9.18 17.79
N SER A 7 -15.81 8.29 17.21
CA SER A 7 -17.08 8.63 16.55
C SER A 7 -17.95 9.48 17.48
N GLY A 8 -18.29 10.71 17.06
CA GLY A 8 -19.14 11.64 17.80
C GLY A 8 -18.44 12.75 18.59
N GLY A 9 -17.12 12.88 18.49
CA GLY A 9 -16.38 14.02 19.09
C GLY A 9 -16.61 15.33 18.33
N ALA A 10 -16.60 16.46 19.05
CA ALA A 10 -16.57 17.78 18.43
C ALA A 10 -15.19 18.07 17.85
N ALA A 11 -15.11 18.78 16.73
CA ALA A 11 -13.85 19.24 16.16
C ALA A 11 -13.12 20.12 17.18
N LYS A 12 -11.82 19.88 17.35
CA LYS A 12 -10.97 20.68 18.23
C LYS A 12 -9.70 21.02 17.48
N PRO A 13 -9.48 22.29 17.16
CA PRO A 13 -8.25 22.72 16.51
C PRO A 13 -7.02 22.34 17.34
N ASP A 14 -5.99 21.85 16.64
CA ASP A 14 -4.72 21.45 17.22
C ASP A 14 -3.61 21.95 16.28
N PRO A 15 -2.60 22.67 16.76
CA PRO A 15 -1.52 23.16 15.90
C PRO A 15 -0.56 22.04 15.45
N ASP A 16 -0.65 20.84 16.02
CA ASP A 16 0.20 19.71 15.65
C ASP A 16 -0.44 18.91 14.48
N PRO A 17 0.15 18.95 13.27
CA PRO A 17 -0.36 18.22 12.11
C PRO A 17 -0.03 16.73 12.12
N MET A 18 0.79 16.23 13.06
CA MET A 18 1.22 14.84 13.11
C MET A 18 0.06 13.89 13.31
N ASP A 19 0.01 12.84 12.51
CA ASP A 19 -0.93 11.74 12.66
C ASP A 19 -0.32 10.58 13.49
N CYS A 20 -1.16 9.71 14.06
CA CYS A 20 -0.71 8.54 14.80
C CYS A 20 -0.49 7.31 13.90
N GLY A 21 -1.17 7.25 12.76
CA GLY A 21 -1.23 6.06 11.89
C GLY A 21 -0.27 6.10 10.71
N GLY A 22 0.30 7.28 10.41
CA GLY A 22 1.18 7.49 9.26
C GLY A 22 0.48 7.55 7.91
N HIS A 23 -0.78 7.12 7.79
CA HIS A 23 -1.52 7.12 6.53
C HIS A 23 -1.71 8.55 5.98
N GLY A 24 -2.17 9.49 6.81
CA GLY A 24 -2.35 10.90 6.41
C GLY A 24 -1.03 11.56 6.00
N SER A 25 0.05 11.28 6.72
CA SER A 25 1.41 11.74 6.37
C SER A 25 1.88 11.20 5.03
N HIS A 26 1.63 9.92 4.74
CA HIS A 26 1.95 9.30 3.44
C HIS A 26 1.14 9.94 2.31
N VAL A 27 -0.17 10.11 2.49
CA VAL A 27 -1.06 10.79 1.52
C VAL A 27 -0.60 12.20 1.24
N ALA A 28 -0.30 13.00 2.29
CA ALA A 28 0.21 14.37 2.13
C ALA A 28 1.54 14.39 1.38
N GLY A 29 2.42 13.43 1.63
CA GLY A 29 3.67 13.25 0.91
C GLY A 29 3.46 12.97 -0.59
N THR A 30 2.53 12.08 -0.91
CA THR A 30 2.17 11.76 -2.31
C THR A 30 1.58 12.98 -3.04
N VAL A 31 0.79 13.80 -2.33
CA VAL A 31 0.20 15.02 -2.91
C VAL A 31 1.26 16.09 -3.11
N GLY A 32 2.00 16.48 -2.08
CA GLY A 32 2.73 17.75 -2.09
C GLY A 32 4.13 17.73 -1.46
N SER A 33 4.75 16.55 -1.24
CA SER A 33 6.15 16.51 -0.78
C SER A 33 7.08 17.23 -1.76
N GLY A 34 8.01 18.02 -1.23
CA GLY A 34 9.10 18.57 -2.04
C GLY A 34 10.12 17.51 -2.49
N GLY A 35 10.14 16.36 -1.83
CA GLY A 35 11.16 15.32 -2.02
C GLY A 35 12.32 15.43 -1.04
N VAL A 36 13.13 14.36 -0.97
CA VAL A 36 14.29 14.25 -0.08
C VAL A 36 15.50 13.80 -0.88
N LYS A 37 16.61 14.49 -0.74
CA LYS A 37 17.89 14.14 -1.39
C LYS A 37 18.50 12.89 -0.75
N SER A 38 19.48 12.29 -1.41
CA SER A 38 20.22 11.13 -0.92
C SER A 38 20.89 11.34 0.44
N ASP A 39 21.28 12.58 0.76
CA ASP A 39 21.87 12.98 2.04
C ASP A 39 20.84 13.22 3.16
N GLY A 40 19.54 13.07 2.88
CA GLY A 40 18.45 13.28 3.82
C GLY A 40 17.94 14.71 3.92
N THR A 41 18.53 15.67 3.19
CA THR A 41 18.05 17.06 3.19
C THR A 41 16.84 17.24 2.27
N PRO A 42 15.94 18.23 2.55
CA PRO A 42 14.82 18.52 1.67
C PRO A 42 15.28 18.91 0.25
N PHE A 43 14.57 18.39 -0.75
CA PHE A 43 14.70 18.86 -2.12
C PHE A 43 13.69 20.00 -2.37
N THR A 44 14.15 21.09 -2.96
CA THR A 44 13.35 22.31 -3.16
C THR A 44 13.19 22.69 -4.64
N GLY A 45 13.46 21.74 -5.52
CA GLY A 45 13.39 21.96 -6.98
C GLY A 45 14.77 22.18 -7.62
N PRO A 46 14.80 22.38 -8.92
CA PRO A 46 13.64 22.51 -9.82
C PRO A 46 12.81 21.22 -9.95
N TYR A 47 11.50 21.36 -10.25
CA TYR A 47 10.57 20.23 -10.46
C TYR A 47 10.24 20.12 -11.94
N ASP A 48 11.20 19.67 -12.73
CA ASP A 48 11.07 19.51 -14.17
C ASP A 48 11.93 18.33 -14.67
N ALA A 49 11.89 18.07 -15.95
CA ALA A 49 12.57 16.94 -16.58
C ALA A 49 14.13 17.02 -16.53
N SER A 50 14.71 18.13 -16.07
CA SER A 50 16.16 18.25 -15.90
C SER A 50 16.70 17.51 -14.68
N VAL A 51 15.81 17.14 -13.76
CA VAL A 51 16.16 16.43 -12.52
C VAL A 51 15.83 14.94 -12.66
N PRO A 52 16.80 14.04 -12.52
CA PRO A 52 16.54 12.62 -12.44
C PRO A 52 15.96 12.30 -11.05
N PHE A 53 14.63 12.35 -10.90
CA PHE A 53 13.98 12.12 -9.60
C PHE A 53 14.31 10.76 -8.99
N SER A 54 14.71 9.77 -9.80
CA SER A 54 15.25 8.50 -9.34
C SER A 54 16.56 8.61 -8.52
N SER A 55 17.26 9.75 -8.59
CA SER A 55 18.44 10.03 -7.77
C SER A 55 18.12 10.55 -6.36
N LEU A 56 16.87 10.90 -6.11
CA LEU A 56 16.40 11.33 -4.80
C LEU A 56 16.12 10.11 -3.91
N ARG A 57 16.32 10.27 -2.61
CA ARG A 57 15.93 9.25 -1.60
C ARG A 57 14.42 9.10 -1.54
N VAL A 58 13.69 10.22 -1.68
CA VAL A 58 12.22 10.26 -1.81
C VAL A 58 11.91 11.24 -2.93
N GLY A 59 11.17 10.78 -3.93
CA GLY A 59 10.69 11.63 -5.01
C GLY A 59 9.74 12.72 -4.53
N PRO A 60 9.56 13.80 -5.29
CA PRO A 60 8.54 14.81 -4.99
C PRO A 60 7.14 14.22 -5.16
N GLY A 61 6.17 14.81 -4.46
CA GLY A 61 4.75 14.57 -4.71
C GLY A 61 4.28 15.12 -6.05
N VAL A 62 3.03 14.84 -6.40
CA VAL A 62 2.46 15.25 -7.70
C VAL A 62 2.35 16.77 -7.84
N ALA A 63 2.12 17.48 -6.73
CA ALA A 63 1.99 18.93 -6.67
C ALA A 63 2.95 19.55 -5.63
N PRO A 64 4.28 19.48 -5.82
CA PRO A 64 5.28 19.83 -4.80
C PRO A 64 5.35 21.33 -4.46
N LYS A 65 4.59 22.15 -5.16
CA LYS A 65 4.46 23.61 -4.91
C LYS A 65 3.12 23.99 -4.29
N ALA A 66 2.21 23.01 -4.06
CA ALA A 66 0.94 23.27 -3.42
C ALA A 66 1.13 23.60 -1.93
N SER A 67 0.34 24.54 -1.42
CA SER A 67 0.21 24.76 0.02
C SER A 67 -0.73 23.70 0.61
N LEU A 68 -0.26 22.96 1.63
CA LEU A 68 -1.01 21.90 2.24
C LEU A 68 -1.64 22.36 3.57
N TYR A 69 -2.92 22.10 3.73
CA TYR A 69 -3.67 22.24 4.97
C TYR A 69 -4.01 20.85 5.50
N ALA A 70 -3.50 20.49 6.67
CA ALA A 70 -3.72 19.18 7.27
C ALA A 70 -5.00 19.19 8.13
N LEU A 71 -6.09 18.65 7.60
CA LEU A 71 -7.34 18.48 8.33
C LEU A 71 -7.39 17.04 8.87
N ARG A 72 -6.77 16.82 10.04
CA ARG A 72 -6.73 15.52 10.69
C ARG A 72 -8.08 15.15 11.28
N VAL A 73 -8.80 14.24 10.65
CA VAL A 73 -10.13 13.79 11.08
C VAL A 73 -10.11 12.48 11.85
N PHE A 74 -9.02 11.72 11.79
CA PHE A 74 -8.85 10.50 12.58
C PHE A 74 -7.98 10.74 13.81
N GLY A 75 -8.33 10.11 14.92
CA GLY A 75 -7.41 9.92 16.06
C GLY A 75 -6.44 8.76 15.80
N CYS A 76 -5.87 8.20 16.90
CA CYS A 76 -4.98 7.04 16.82
C CYS A 76 -5.74 5.71 16.61
N SER A 77 -7.05 5.71 16.58
CA SER A 77 -7.92 4.55 16.30
C SER A 77 -9.03 4.87 15.30
N GLY A 78 -9.25 4.02 14.44
CA GLY A 78 -9.90 3.66 13.21
C GLY A 78 -11.14 4.35 12.68
N THR A 79 -11.93 5.15 13.39
CA THR A 79 -13.17 5.75 12.84
C THR A 79 -13.28 7.24 13.09
N THR A 80 -14.01 7.93 12.24
CA THR A 80 -14.26 9.38 12.37
C THR A 80 -15.71 9.75 12.08
N GLY A 81 -16.22 10.77 12.78
CA GLY A 81 -17.45 11.47 12.45
C GLY A 81 -17.22 12.94 12.02
N LEU A 82 -15.96 13.33 11.78
CA LEU A 82 -15.56 14.72 11.57
C LEU A 82 -15.39 15.12 10.10
N THR A 83 -15.60 14.21 9.16
CA THR A 83 -15.38 14.48 7.73
C THR A 83 -16.23 15.64 7.20
N ALA A 84 -17.50 15.68 7.57
CA ALA A 84 -18.39 16.77 7.18
C ALA A 84 -17.91 18.13 7.73
N GLN A 85 -17.51 18.20 9.00
CA GLN A 85 -17.02 19.42 9.61
C GLN A 85 -15.70 19.91 8.98
N ALA A 86 -14.80 18.97 8.59
CA ALA A 86 -13.59 19.32 7.87
C ALA A 86 -13.87 19.88 6.48
N LEU A 87 -14.88 19.35 5.78
CA LEU A 87 -15.33 19.87 4.50
C LEU A 87 -15.99 21.26 4.63
N GLU A 88 -16.80 21.48 5.66
CA GLU A 88 -17.36 22.80 5.97
C GLU A 88 -16.26 23.83 6.20
N TRP A 89 -15.24 23.48 6.99
CA TRP A 89 -14.07 24.35 7.20
C TRP A 89 -13.33 24.63 5.89
N ALA A 90 -13.19 23.65 5.02
CA ALA A 90 -12.48 23.82 3.75
C ALA A 90 -13.20 24.77 2.78
N VAL A 91 -14.52 24.95 2.93
CA VAL A 91 -15.33 25.89 2.15
C VAL A 91 -15.28 27.31 2.70
N ASP A 92 -15.12 27.46 4.01
CA ASP A 92 -15.13 28.75 4.70
C ASP A 92 -14.13 28.71 5.89
N PRO A 93 -12.80 28.78 5.60
CA PRO A 93 -11.78 28.66 6.64
C PRO A 93 -11.83 29.75 7.70
N ASN A 94 -12.29 30.96 7.38
CA ASN A 94 -12.37 32.07 8.31
C ASN A 94 -13.74 32.19 9.03
N GLY A 95 -14.75 31.45 8.55
CA GLY A 95 -16.08 31.39 9.16
C GLY A 95 -16.93 32.64 8.96
N ASP A 96 -16.69 33.44 7.92
CA ASP A 96 -17.40 34.71 7.66
C ASP A 96 -18.64 34.57 6.76
N GLY A 97 -18.90 33.35 6.25
CA GLY A 97 -20.00 33.04 5.33
C GLY A 97 -19.72 33.43 3.88
N ASN A 98 -18.51 33.88 3.57
CA ASN A 98 -18.08 34.20 2.21
C ASN A 98 -17.02 33.19 1.73
N PHE A 99 -17.33 32.39 0.73
CA PHE A 99 -16.51 31.30 0.25
C PHE A 99 -15.35 31.74 -0.68
N SER A 100 -14.95 33.01 -0.64
CA SER A 100 -13.84 33.51 -1.46
C SER A 100 -12.46 33.00 -1.00
N ASP A 101 -12.35 32.56 0.25
CA ASP A 101 -11.16 32.00 0.87
C ASP A 101 -11.17 30.47 0.96
N ARG A 102 -12.17 29.81 0.30
CA ARG A 102 -12.23 28.33 0.24
C ARG A 102 -10.94 27.73 -0.30
N LEU A 103 -10.66 26.52 0.11
CA LEU A 103 -9.57 25.74 -0.47
C LEU A 103 -9.90 25.37 -1.93
N ASP A 104 -8.88 25.28 -2.77
CA ASP A 104 -9.04 24.91 -4.18
C ASP A 104 -9.38 23.44 -4.34
N VAL A 105 -8.70 22.57 -3.57
CA VAL A 105 -8.82 21.11 -3.68
C VAL A 105 -8.85 20.48 -2.30
N VAL A 106 -9.73 19.51 -2.10
CA VAL A 106 -9.76 18.63 -0.92
C VAL A 106 -9.56 17.18 -1.36
N ASN A 107 -8.57 16.51 -0.78
CA ASN A 107 -8.33 15.08 -0.97
C ASN A 107 -8.83 14.29 0.25
N LEU A 108 -9.68 13.31 0.01
CA LEU A 108 -10.29 12.44 1.01
C LEU A 108 -9.89 10.98 0.75
N SER A 109 -8.67 10.60 1.14
CA SER A 109 -8.21 9.20 1.12
C SER A 109 -8.80 8.41 2.28
N LEU A 110 -10.12 8.46 2.39
CA LEU A 110 -10.93 7.83 3.43
C LEU A 110 -12.32 7.53 2.88
N GLY A 111 -13.06 6.68 3.57
CA GLY A 111 -14.45 6.40 3.21
C GLY A 111 -14.98 5.16 3.91
N SER A 112 -16.25 4.89 3.65
CA SER A 112 -16.94 3.65 3.96
C SER A 112 -17.04 2.77 2.71
N GLU A 113 -17.59 1.58 2.87
CA GLU A 113 -17.90 0.66 1.78
C GLU A 113 -19.41 0.57 1.56
N PHE A 114 -19.82 0.13 0.35
CA PHE A 114 -21.20 -0.17 0.00
C PHE A 114 -22.19 1.00 0.10
N GLY A 115 -22.02 1.98 -0.75
CA GLY A 115 -22.99 2.86 -1.40
C GLY A 115 -24.04 3.58 -0.59
N LYS A 116 -23.80 3.88 0.68
CA LYS A 116 -24.78 4.68 1.45
C LYS A 116 -24.40 6.16 1.44
N VAL A 117 -25.30 7.00 0.94
CA VAL A 117 -25.18 8.45 1.09
C VAL A 117 -25.39 8.83 2.57
N ASP A 118 -24.37 9.38 3.18
CA ASP A 118 -24.38 9.91 4.55
C ASP A 118 -24.01 11.40 4.58
N SER A 119 -23.83 11.96 5.78
CA SER A 119 -23.48 13.37 5.96
C SER A 119 -22.15 13.75 5.27
N SER A 120 -21.20 12.82 5.15
CA SER A 120 -19.92 13.08 4.49
C SER A 120 -20.08 13.21 2.98
N ALA A 121 -20.92 12.36 2.35
CA ALA A 121 -21.24 12.48 0.92
C ALA A 121 -22.01 13.76 0.61
N VAL A 122 -22.98 14.14 1.46
CA VAL A 122 -23.72 15.41 1.31
C VAL A 122 -22.78 16.61 1.45
N ALA A 123 -21.88 16.59 2.43
CA ALA A 123 -20.90 17.68 2.61
C ALA A 123 -19.93 17.77 1.43
N ALA A 124 -19.47 16.63 0.88
CA ALA A 124 -18.63 16.59 -0.31
C ALA A 124 -19.32 17.16 -1.54
N ASP A 125 -20.62 16.84 -1.73
CA ASP A 125 -21.42 17.40 -2.79
C ASP A 125 -21.59 18.92 -2.65
N ASN A 126 -21.90 19.40 -1.45
CA ASN A 126 -22.03 20.82 -1.17
C ASN A 126 -20.71 21.59 -1.36
N ALA A 127 -19.58 21.04 -0.90
CA ALA A 127 -18.26 21.63 -1.10
C ALA A 127 -17.91 21.73 -2.60
N SER A 128 -18.23 20.69 -3.37
CA SER A 128 -18.04 20.71 -4.83
C SER A 128 -18.90 21.79 -5.49
N ARG A 129 -20.15 21.95 -5.08
CA ARG A 129 -21.06 23.02 -5.57
C ARG A 129 -20.58 24.42 -5.16
N ALA A 130 -19.89 24.55 -4.03
CA ALA A 130 -19.24 25.79 -3.59
C ALA A 130 -17.95 26.11 -4.37
N GLY A 131 -17.52 25.22 -5.26
CA GLY A 131 -16.36 25.43 -6.14
C GLY A 131 -15.05 24.81 -5.65
N VAL A 132 -15.09 23.93 -4.65
CA VAL A 132 -13.93 23.11 -4.23
C VAL A 132 -13.85 21.87 -5.12
N VAL A 133 -12.67 21.52 -5.61
CA VAL A 133 -12.47 20.21 -6.26
C VAL A 133 -12.33 19.14 -5.18
N VAL A 134 -13.36 18.33 -4.98
CA VAL A 134 -13.37 17.27 -3.98
C VAL A 134 -13.01 15.94 -4.62
N VAL A 135 -11.93 15.32 -4.12
CA VAL A 135 -11.39 14.04 -4.61
C VAL A 135 -11.50 13.00 -3.51
N CYS A 136 -12.23 11.93 -3.76
CA CYS A 136 -12.53 10.88 -2.78
C CYS A 136 -11.96 9.54 -3.24
N ALA A 137 -11.51 8.71 -2.30
CA ALA A 137 -11.22 7.31 -2.58
C ALA A 137 -12.52 6.56 -2.94
N ALA A 138 -12.44 5.69 -3.96
CA ALA A 138 -13.55 4.79 -4.31
C ALA A 138 -13.70 3.61 -3.33
N GLY A 139 -12.69 3.36 -2.49
CA GLY A 139 -12.66 2.26 -1.52
C GLY A 139 -11.73 1.13 -1.90
N ASN A 140 -11.65 0.10 -1.04
CA ASN A 140 -10.71 -1.01 -1.13
C ASN A 140 -11.38 -2.39 -1.15
N ALA A 141 -12.71 -2.46 -1.34
CA ALA A 141 -13.47 -3.70 -1.20
C ALA A 141 -13.46 -4.60 -2.47
N GLY A 142 -12.59 -4.30 -3.44
CA GLY A 142 -12.38 -5.13 -4.62
C GLY A 142 -13.29 -4.79 -5.80
N ASP A 143 -13.46 -5.75 -6.72
CA ASP A 143 -14.16 -5.61 -8.00
C ASP A 143 -15.66 -5.98 -7.91
N THR A 144 -16.30 -5.60 -6.82
CA THR A 144 -17.72 -5.86 -6.57
C THR A 144 -18.59 -4.68 -6.99
N TYR A 145 -19.79 -4.96 -7.52
CA TYR A 145 -20.75 -3.91 -7.86
C TYR A 145 -21.22 -3.14 -6.60
N PHE A 146 -21.43 -1.84 -6.75
CA PHE A 146 -21.91 -0.94 -5.69
C PHE A 146 -20.98 -0.86 -4.48
N VAL A 147 -19.70 -1.11 -4.67
CA VAL A 147 -18.70 -1.15 -3.61
C VAL A 147 -18.26 0.22 -3.10
N SER A 148 -18.29 1.24 -3.96
CA SER A 148 -17.93 2.61 -3.56
C SER A 148 -18.85 3.12 -2.45
N GLY A 149 -18.24 3.70 -1.42
CA GLY A 149 -18.94 4.21 -0.26
C GLY A 149 -18.83 5.72 -0.11
N SER A 150 -19.42 6.25 0.97
CA SER A 150 -19.32 7.67 1.31
C SER A 150 -17.91 8.05 1.76
N PRO A 151 -17.34 9.22 1.34
CA PRO A 151 -17.97 10.25 0.51
C PRO A 151 -17.84 10.03 -1.01
N GLY A 152 -17.19 8.95 -1.49
CA GLY A 152 -16.94 8.68 -2.90
C GLY A 152 -18.19 8.48 -3.77
N VAL A 153 -19.37 8.30 -3.16
CA VAL A 153 -20.69 8.22 -3.84
C VAL A 153 -21.36 9.57 -4.03
N SER A 154 -20.72 10.67 -3.68
CA SER A 154 -21.22 12.03 -3.89
C SER A 154 -21.40 12.32 -5.39
N ASP A 155 -22.47 13.00 -5.77
CA ASP A 155 -22.82 13.27 -7.17
C ASP A 155 -21.82 14.21 -7.88
N HIS A 156 -21.15 15.10 -7.15
CA HIS A 156 -20.27 16.13 -7.70
C HIS A 156 -18.80 15.98 -7.29
N ALA A 157 -18.45 15.00 -6.46
CA ALA A 157 -17.05 14.70 -6.14
C ALA A 157 -16.45 13.74 -7.15
N LEU A 158 -15.11 13.75 -7.27
CA LEU A 158 -14.36 12.77 -8.06
C LEU A 158 -14.11 11.52 -7.22
N SER A 159 -14.70 10.40 -7.58
CA SER A 159 -14.40 9.10 -6.98
C SER A 159 -13.26 8.45 -7.74
N VAL A 160 -12.13 8.23 -7.05
CA VAL A 160 -10.88 7.74 -7.67
C VAL A 160 -10.57 6.34 -7.18
N ALA A 161 -10.51 5.41 -8.11
CA ALA A 161 -10.09 4.03 -7.89
C ALA A 161 -8.60 3.84 -8.24
N ALA A 162 -7.99 2.81 -7.69
CA ALA A 162 -6.65 2.39 -8.05
C ALA A 162 -6.67 1.59 -9.35
N SER A 163 -5.64 1.76 -10.15
CA SER A 163 -5.33 0.89 -11.30
C SER A 163 -4.00 0.19 -11.06
N GLY A 164 -3.78 -0.95 -11.71
CA GLY A 164 -2.46 -1.57 -11.73
C GLY A 164 -1.47 -0.68 -12.48
N ASP A 165 -0.33 -0.41 -11.86
CA ASP A 165 0.78 0.29 -12.52
C ASP A 165 1.67 -0.75 -13.21
N PRO A 166 1.76 -0.75 -14.55
CA PRO A 166 2.63 -1.68 -15.27
C PRO A 166 4.13 -1.38 -15.07
N GLY A 167 4.47 -0.20 -14.54
CA GLY A 167 5.84 0.20 -14.22
C GLY A 167 6.31 -0.19 -12.82
N VAL A 168 5.45 -0.75 -11.96
CA VAL A 168 5.88 -1.25 -10.66
C VAL A 168 6.70 -2.52 -10.85
N PRO A 169 7.95 -2.58 -10.34
CA PRO A 169 8.73 -3.80 -10.41
C PRO A 169 7.95 -4.96 -9.78
N SER A 170 7.54 -5.91 -10.59
CA SER A 170 6.91 -7.14 -10.12
C SER A 170 7.97 -8.23 -10.07
N SER A 171 8.14 -8.88 -8.93
CA SER A 171 8.94 -10.11 -8.90
C SER A 171 8.19 -11.21 -9.65
N THR A 172 8.92 -12.01 -10.43
CA THR A 172 8.32 -13.12 -11.16
C THR A 172 8.72 -14.44 -10.52
N LEU A 173 7.73 -15.25 -10.16
CA LEU A 173 7.92 -16.64 -9.79
C LEU A 173 7.62 -17.52 -11.00
N ARG A 174 8.55 -18.40 -11.35
CA ARG A 174 8.29 -19.44 -12.33
C ARG A 174 8.31 -20.81 -11.66
N VAL A 175 7.23 -21.56 -11.80
CA VAL A 175 7.17 -22.96 -11.35
C VAL A 175 7.76 -23.82 -12.45
N LEU A 176 8.81 -24.56 -12.12
CA LEU A 176 9.56 -25.42 -13.05
C LEU A 176 9.07 -26.86 -12.99
N ALA A 177 8.65 -27.31 -11.82
CA ALA A 177 8.11 -28.65 -11.59
C ALA A 177 7.13 -28.66 -10.38
N PRO A 178 6.14 -29.59 -10.34
CA PRO A 178 5.79 -30.55 -11.38
C PRO A 178 5.10 -29.88 -12.57
N GLU A 179 5.03 -30.57 -13.71
CA GLU A 179 4.44 -30.05 -14.96
C GLU A 179 2.97 -29.65 -14.80
N SER A 180 2.24 -30.32 -13.91
CA SER A 180 0.82 -30.03 -13.62
C SER A 180 0.54 -28.61 -13.11
N VAL A 181 1.56 -27.93 -12.56
CA VAL A 181 1.47 -26.53 -12.07
C VAL A 181 2.57 -25.65 -12.63
N ALA A 182 3.32 -26.14 -13.61
CA ALA A 182 4.38 -25.37 -14.26
C ALA A 182 3.84 -24.11 -14.95
N GLY A 183 4.65 -23.06 -14.95
CA GLY A 183 4.30 -21.79 -15.59
C GLY A 183 4.78 -20.57 -14.81
N VAL A 184 4.46 -19.40 -15.35
CA VAL A 184 4.78 -18.11 -14.75
C VAL A 184 3.66 -17.71 -13.79
N VAL A 185 4.04 -17.25 -12.62
CA VAL A 185 3.15 -16.71 -11.59
C VAL A 185 3.58 -15.27 -11.33
N GLY A 186 2.69 -14.33 -11.59
CA GLY A 186 2.91 -12.93 -11.26
C GLY A 186 2.93 -12.73 -9.75
N GLY A 187 3.83 -11.88 -9.27
CA GLY A 187 4.00 -11.69 -7.83
C GLY A 187 4.24 -10.25 -7.41
N GLY A 188 3.86 -9.94 -6.17
CA GLY A 188 4.19 -8.67 -5.51
C GLY A 188 5.65 -8.65 -5.07
N ALA A 189 6.37 -7.61 -5.49
CA ALA A 189 7.76 -7.40 -5.08
C ALA A 189 7.82 -6.85 -3.63
N PRO A 190 8.88 -7.14 -2.87
CA PRO A 190 9.14 -6.51 -1.59
C PRO A 190 9.84 -5.16 -1.76
N ASP A 191 9.64 -4.27 -0.78
CA ASP A 191 10.43 -3.03 -0.63
C ASP A 191 11.75 -3.28 0.11
N PHE A 192 12.05 -4.51 0.50
CA PHE A 192 13.18 -4.91 1.33
C PHE A 192 13.78 -6.24 0.82
N GLY A 193 14.97 -6.57 1.33
CA GLY A 193 15.66 -7.81 0.97
C GLY A 193 16.52 -7.72 -0.28
N GLY A 194 17.09 -8.85 -0.67
CA GLY A 194 17.93 -8.95 -1.86
C GLY A 194 17.12 -8.99 -3.15
N VAL A 195 17.74 -8.54 -4.23
CA VAL A 195 17.20 -8.70 -5.58
C VAL A 195 17.60 -10.09 -6.11
N ALA A 196 16.67 -10.82 -6.70
CA ALA A 196 16.98 -12.06 -7.36
C ALA A 196 17.97 -11.81 -8.53
N PRO A 197 18.95 -12.69 -8.78
CA PRO A 197 19.84 -12.56 -9.94
C PRO A 197 19.05 -12.71 -11.26
N VAL A 198 19.61 -12.18 -12.35
CA VAL A 198 18.98 -12.22 -13.68
C VAL A 198 18.68 -13.66 -14.13
N ASP A 199 19.56 -14.59 -13.78
CA ASP A 199 19.39 -16.02 -14.06
C ASP A 199 18.40 -16.72 -13.10
N GLY A 200 17.85 -15.98 -12.15
CA GLY A 200 16.89 -16.44 -11.15
C GLY A 200 17.53 -17.14 -9.95
N THR A 201 16.82 -17.10 -8.82
CA THR A 201 17.12 -17.94 -7.65
C THR A 201 16.30 -19.22 -7.76
N ILE A 202 16.94 -20.33 -8.08
CA ILE A 202 16.28 -21.62 -8.38
C ILE A 202 16.45 -22.58 -7.21
N GLY A 203 15.37 -23.24 -6.81
CA GLY A 203 15.43 -24.26 -5.76
C GLY A 203 14.11 -24.97 -5.49
N PRO A 204 14.18 -26.05 -4.71
CA PRO A 204 12.98 -26.72 -4.20
C PRO A 204 12.20 -25.79 -3.26
N LEU A 205 10.86 -25.83 -3.37
CA LEU A 205 9.95 -25.10 -2.51
C LEU A 205 9.56 -25.95 -1.30
N VAL A 206 9.73 -25.41 -0.09
CA VAL A 206 9.44 -26.11 1.17
C VAL A 206 8.62 -25.23 2.10
N SER A 207 7.51 -25.73 2.61
CA SER A 207 6.71 -25.00 3.60
C SER A 207 7.46 -24.80 4.90
N ALA A 208 7.39 -23.60 5.45
CA ALA A 208 7.84 -23.30 6.81
C ALA A 208 6.93 -23.99 7.85
N SER A 209 7.45 -24.23 9.03
CA SER A 209 6.71 -24.69 10.19
C SER A 209 7.08 -23.83 11.41
N PRO A 210 6.19 -22.99 11.96
CA PRO A 210 4.81 -22.75 11.51
C PRO A 210 4.74 -22.13 10.12
N LEU A 211 3.63 -22.38 9.39
CA LEU A 211 3.47 -21.97 8.00
C LEU A 211 3.44 -20.46 7.83
N ASP A 212 2.97 -19.72 8.83
CA ASP A 212 2.97 -18.25 8.84
C ASP A 212 4.34 -17.64 9.18
N ALA A 213 5.31 -18.45 9.61
CA ALA A 213 6.62 -18.02 10.06
C ALA A 213 6.59 -16.86 11.08
N CYS A 214 5.55 -16.76 11.91
CA CYS A 214 5.46 -15.74 12.96
C CYS A 214 6.17 -16.16 14.27
N ALA A 215 6.67 -17.38 14.33
CA ALA A 215 7.59 -17.87 15.34
C ALA A 215 8.85 -18.47 14.69
N THR A 216 9.82 -18.86 15.50
CA THR A 216 11.03 -19.56 15.01
C THR A 216 10.63 -20.78 14.17
N ILE A 217 11.24 -20.92 12.99
CA ILE A 217 10.94 -22.00 12.05
C ILE A 217 11.52 -23.31 12.58
N ALA A 218 10.64 -24.23 12.94
CA ALA A 218 10.99 -25.49 13.56
C ALA A 218 11.67 -26.51 12.58
N ASN A 219 11.38 -26.37 11.27
CA ASN A 219 11.93 -27.26 10.24
C ASN A 219 13.07 -26.59 9.44
N ALA A 220 13.91 -25.79 10.10
CA ALA A 220 15.02 -25.08 9.46
C ALA A 220 15.94 -26.00 8.65
N SER A 221 16.22 -27.22 9.13
CA SER A 221 17.02 -28.22 8.40
C SER A 221 16.42 -28.63 7.05
N ALA A 222 15.09 -28.61 6.94
CA ALA A 222 14.40 -28.90 5.68
C ALA A 222 14.42 -27.71 4.72
N ILE A 223 14.52 -26.49 5.23
CA ILE A 223 14.54 -25.22 4.47
C ILE A 223 15.96 -24.85 4.03
N LEU A 224 16.98 -25.25 4.76
CA LEU A 224 18.39 -24.91 4.48
C LEU A 224 18.75 -25.14 3.01
N GLY A 225 19.19 -24.08 2.34
CA GLY A 225 19.57 -24.09 0.92
C GLY A 225 18.39 -24.20 -0.07
N LYS A 226 17.17 -24.04 0.40
CA LYS A 226 15.94 -24.14 -0.42
C LYS A 226 15.13 -22.85 -0.36
N ILE A 227 13.99 -22.81 -1.05
CA ILE A 227 13.07 -21.68 -1.08
C ILE A 227 11.94 -21.95 -0.07
N ALA A 228 11.76 -21.02 0.87
CA ALA A 228 10.72 -21.16 1.90
C ALA A 228 9.36 -20.71 1.36
N LEU A 229 8.31 -21.52 1.54
CA LEU A 229 6.91 -21.13 1.35
C LEU A 229 6.32 -20.74 2.71
N VAL A 230 5.75 -19.54 2.79
CA VAL A 230 5.23 -18.94 4.01
C VAL A 230 3.85 -18.34 3.73
N ASP A 231 2.91 -18.42 4.65
CA ASP A 231 1.61 -17.75 4.53
C ASP A 231 1.65 -16.32 5.09
N ARG A 232 0.90 -15.42 4.45
CA ARG A 232 0.60 -14.08 4.96
C ARG A 232 -0.27 -14.17 6.22
N GLY A 233 -0.13 -13.18 7.12
CA GLY A 233 -0.92 -13.02 8.35
C GLY A 233 -0.09 -13.21 9.62
N GLY A 234 -0.61 -12.77 10.74
CA GLY A 234 -0.02 -12.94 12.06
C GLY A 234 1.11 -11.96 12.42
N CYS A 235 2.06 -11.71 11.54
CA CYS A 235 3.18 -10.80 11.73
C CYS A 235 3.59 -10.11 10.42
N THR A 236 4.56 -9.19 10.47
CA THR A 236 5.00 -8.40 9.31
C THR A 236 5.70 -9.24 8.24
N PHE A 237 5.70 -8.77 7.01
CA PHE A 237 6.42 -9.43 5.90
C PHE A 237 7.92 -9.51 6.19
N VAL A 238 8.48 -8.45 6.74
CA VAL A 238 9.89 -8.37 7.16
C VAL A 238 10.24 -9.50 8.13
N GLU A 239 9.44 -9.68 9.20
CA GLU A 239 9.67 -10.75 10.17
C GLU A 239 9.63 -12.14 9.55
N LYS A 240 8.68 -12.40 8.63
CA LYS A 240 8.54 -13.69 7.94
C LYS A 240 9.76 -14.02 7.08
N VAL A 241 10.17 -13.07 6.24
CA VAL A 241 11.33 -13.25 5.35
C VAL A 241 12.62 -13.33 6.14
N LYS A 242 12.76 -12.53 7.21
CA LYS A 242 13.91 -12.61 8.11
C LYS A 242 14.04 -14.00 8.75
N ARG A 243 12.95 -14.55 9.27
CA ARG A 243 12.96 -15.92 9.86
C ARG A 243 13.22 -17.00 8.83
N ALA A 244 12.72 -16.84 7.59
CA ALA A 244 13.06 -17.76 6.50
C ALA A 244 14.59 -17.71 6.20
N GLN A 245 15.16 -16.52 6.12
CA GLN A 245 16.60 -16.33 5.96
C GLN A 245 17.39 -16.95 7.11
N ASP A 246 16.99 -16.71 8.36
CA ASP A 246 17.64 -17.24 9.55
C ASP A 246 17.56 -18.78 9.63
N ALA A 247 16.53 -19.36 9.01
CA ALA A 247 16.43 -20.82 8.80
C ALA A 247 17.28 -21.34 7.62
N GLY A 248 18.03 -20.46 6.95
CA GLY A 248 18.92 -20.82 5.85
C GLY A 248 18.23 -20.91 4.48
N ALA A 249 17.05 -20.32 4.29
CA ALA A 249 16.43 -20.21 2.98
C ALA A 249 17.28 -19.34 2.04
N ILE A 250 17.29 -19.69 0.75
CA ILE A 250 17.94 -18.89 -0.30
C ILE A 250 16.98 -17.88 -0.94
N ALA A 251 15.68 -18.05 -0.74
CA ALA A 251 14.60 -17.12 -1.13
C ALA A 251 13.33 -17.45 -0.35
N ALA A 252 12.35 -16.56 -0.38
CA ALA A 252 11.05 -16.79 0.22
C ALA A 252 9.88 -16.50 -0.76
N VAL A 253 8.89 -17.38 -0.77
CA VAL A 253 7.60 -17.21 -1.45
C VAL A 253 6.53 -17.03 -0.39
N LEU A 254 5.83 -15.91 -0.41
CA LEU A 254 4.73 -15.64 0.50
C LEU A 254 3.40 -15.84 -0.22
N ALA A 255 2.56 -16.72 0.32
CA ALA A 255 1.21 -16.91 -0.20
C ALA A 255 0.25 -15.92 0.46
N ASN A 256 -0.48 -15.15 -0.35
CA ASN A 256 -1.51 -14.25 0.15
C ASN A 256 -2.60 -15.06 0.89
N ASN A 257 -3.27 -14.45 1.87
CA ASN A 257 -4.35 -15.04 2.64
C ASN A 257 -5.72 -14.41 2.34
N VAL A 258 -5.76 -13.50 1.36
CA VAL A 258 -6.97 -12.81 0.90
C VAL A 258 -7.11 -13.05 -0.59
N GLU A 259 -8.34 -13.20 -1.07
CA GLU A 259 -8.64 -13.30 -2.50
C GLU A 259 -8.16 -12.05 -3.25
N GLY A 260 -7.80 -12.23 -4.50
CA GLY A 260 -7.28 -11.18 -5.36
C GLY A 260 -5.82 -11.38 -5.78
N PRO A 261 -5.22 -10.39 -6.44
CA PRO A 261 -3.85 -10.45 -6.90
C PRO A 261 -2.84 -10.45 -5.74
N ALA A 262 -1.62 -10.82 -6.04
CA ALA A 262 -0.50 -10.60 -5.13
C ALA A 262 -0.28 -9.09 -4.90
N ILE A 263 0.07 -8.71 -3.70
CA ILE A 263 0.35 -7.32 -3.34
C ILE A 263 1.84 -7.10 -3.09
N PRO A 264 2.35 -5.88 -3.26
CA PRO A 264 3.69 -5.51 -2.81
C PRO A 264 3.84 -5.74 -1.29
N MET A 265 5.04 -6.12 -0.88
CA MET A 265 5.34 -6.37 0.54
C MET A 265 6.13 -5.21 1.11
N GLY A 266 5.44 -4.33 1.84
CA GLY A 266 6.07 -3.18 2.50
C GLY A 266 6.92 -3.57 3.72
N GLY A 267 7.91 -2.73 4.01
CA GLY A 267 8.77 -2.85 5.18
C GLY A 267 10.23 -2.50 4.90
N THR A 268 11.05 -2.45 5.94
CA THR A 268 12.50 -2.18 5.81
C THR A 268 13.28 -3.01 6.82
N ASP A 269 14.26 -3.76 6.34
CA ASP A 269 15.29 -4.41 7.16
C ASP A 269 16.54 -4.66 6.29
N ALA A 270 17.58 -3.88 6.52
CA ALA A 270 18.84 -3.98 5.78
C ALA A 270 19.60 -5.31 6.01
N THR A 271 19.21 -6.10 7.00
CA THR A 271 19.84 -7.40 7.29
C THR A 271 19.25 -8.55 6.47
N ILE A 272 18.12 -8.31 5.78
CA ILE A 272 17.53 -9.27 4.85
C ILE A 272 18.26 -9.17 3.52
N THR A 273 18.86 -10.26 3.08
CA THR A 273 19.65 -10.33 1.86
C THR A 273 19.10 -11.32 0.83
N ILE A 274 18.14 -12.16 1.22
CA ILE A 274 17.48 -13.07 0.29
C ILE A 274 16.36 -12.39 -0.49
N PRO A 275 16.12 -12.75 -1.76
CA PRO A 275 14.98 -12.28 -2.51
C PRO A 275 13.69 -12.93 -2.02
N SER A 276 12.58 -12.21 -2.20
CA SER A 276 11.27 -12.76 -1.89
C SER A 276 10.20 -12.28 -2.87
N VAL A 277 9.07 -12.98 -2.91
CA VAL A 277 7.93 -12.66 -3.77
C VAL A 277 6.64 -13.07 -3.07
N MET A 278 5.60 -12.25 -3.20
CA MET A 278 4.25 -12.66 -2.82
C MET A 278 3.51 -13.20 -4.03
N VAL A 279 2.81 -14.32 -3.86
CA VAL A 279 1.90 -14.88 -4.86
C VAL A 279 0.44 -14.72 -4.39
N SER A 280 -0.51 -14.81 -5.31
CA SER A 280 -1.94 -14.78 -4.98
C SER A 280 -2.34 -15.93 -4.03
N LEU A 281 -3.48 -15.80 -3.35
CA LEU A 281 -4.04 -16.89 -2.55
C LEU A 281 -4.26 -18.15 -3.41
N ALA A 282 -4.80 -17.98 -4.60
CA ALA A 282 -5.06 -19.09 -5.54
C ALA A 282 -3.77 -19.83 -5.92
N ASP A 283 -2.72 -19.10 -6.28
CA ASP A 283 -1.43 -19.68 -6.63
C ASP A 283 -0.75 -20.33 -5.43
N GLY A 284 -0.79 -19.68 -4.27
CA GLY A 284 -0.29 -20.26 -3.03
C GLY A 284 -0.96 -21.60 -2.68
N ASN A 285 -2.27 -21.67 -2.81
CA ASN A 285 -3.01 -22.90 -2.59
C ASN A 285 -2.70 -23.98 -3.64
N ARG A 286 -2.55 -23.59 -4.91
CA ARG A 286 -2.14 -24.48 -5.99
C ARG A 286 -0.75 -25.09 -5.72
N LEU A 287 0.21 -24.30 -5.29
CA LEU A 287 1.56 -24.76 -4.93
C LEU A 287 1.51 -25.72 -3.72
N LYS A 288 0.78 -25.35 -2.67
CA LYS A 288 0.64 -26.20 -1.45
C LYS A 288 0.05 -27.57 -1.76
N ALA A 289 -0.93 -27.63 -2.66
CA ALA A 289 -1.60 -28.90 -3.03
C ALA A 289 -0.66 -29.93 -3.65
N VAL A 290 0.45 -29.49 -4.25
CA VAL A 290 1.41 -30.37 -4.95
C VAL A 290 2.79 -30.43 -4.29
N LEU A 291 2.99 -29.81 -3.13
CA LEU A 291 4.29 -29.79 -2.44
C LEU A 291 4.88 -31.19 -2.22
N ALA A 292 4.04 -32.18 -1.89
CA ALA A 292 4.46 -33.56 -1.69
C ALA A 292 5.03 -34.23 -2.96
N GLN A 293 4.76 -33.68 -4.14
CA GLN A 293 5.28 -34.16 -5.42
C GLN A 293 6.67 -33.58 -5.75
N GLY A 294 7.17 -32.66 -4.91
CA GLY A 294 8.43 -31.95 -5.15
C GLY A 294 8.26 -30.76 -6.09
N VAL A 295 7.99 -29.60 -5.52
CA VAL A 295 7.86 -28.35 -6.29
C VAL A 295 9.24 -27.70 -6.43
N THR A 296 9.62 -27.34 -7.65
CA THR A 296 10.80 -26.53 -7.93
C THR A 296 10.38 -25.22 -8.56
N VAL A 297 10.92 -24.13 -8.04
CA VAL A 297 10.59 -22.77 -8.52
C VAL A 297 11.85 -21.97 -8.80
N ALA A 298 11.69 -20.92 -9.59
CA ALA A 298 12.71 -19.91 -9.85
C ALA A 298 12.11 -18.52 -9.57
N LEU A 299 12.79 -17.72 -8.76
CA LEU A 299 12.49 -16.29 -8.57
C LEU A 299 13.39 -15.48 -9.50
N PHE A 300 12.81 -14.61 -10.29
CA PHE A 300 13.51 -13.66 -11.14
C PHE A 300 13.32 -12.24 -10.64
N PRO A 301 14.27 -11.32 -10.93
CA PRO A 301 14.02 -9.90 -10.73
C PRO A 301 12.82 -9.52 -11.57
N GLY A 302 12.06 -8.53 -11.14
CA GLY A 302 10.96 -8.00 -11.93
C GLY A 302 11.48 -7.57 -13.30
N ALA A 303 11.12 -8.31 -14.33
CA ALA A 303 11.18 -7.78 -15.67
C ALA A 303 9.92 -6.91 -15.83
N ASP A 304 10.04 -5.79 -16.53
CA ASP A 304 8.90 -5.04 -17.01
C ASP A 304 7.96 -6.03 -17.69
N VAL A 305 6.88 -6.42 -17.03
CA VAL A 305 5.85 -7.23 -17.65
C VAL A 305 5.10 -6.29 -18.55
N VAL A 306 5.60 -6.11 -19.75
CA VAL A 306 4.81 -5.55 -20.84
C VAL A 306 3.69 -6.57 -21.07
N ALA A 307 2.52 -6.25 -20.57
CA ALA A 307 1.32 -7.00 -20.84
C ALA A 307 1.11 -6.98 -22.37
N SER A 308 1.23 -8.15 -22.97
CA SER A 308 0.87 -8.38 -24.38
C SER A 308 -0.63 -8.58 -24.51
#